data_e0e8a79eaed3cccc35caca3bcd28ffc9
#
_entry.id   e0e8a79eaed3cccc35caca3bcd28ffc9
#
_cell.length_a   1.000
_cell.length_b   1.000
_cell.length_c   1.000
_cell.angle_alpha   90.00
_cell.angle_beta   90.00
_cell.angle_gamma   90.00
#
_symmetry.space_group_name_H-M   'P 1'
#
loop_
_entity.id
_entity.type
_entity.pdbx_description
1 polymer ?
#
loop_
_entity_poly.entity_id
_entity_poly.type
_entity_poly.pdbx_seq_one_letter_code
_entity_poly.pdbx_strand_id
1 'polypeptide(L)'
;MALRAGRGAARGPAAFLITEFREEKKSMHVQGAIPELLIPASSLETLKVAVHYGADAVYLGGEAFSLRARAINFTLEEMELGVTFAHKHGVKVYVTVNILAHNEDLEEADSYLAFLARLKPDALLIADPGLFMRAKKICPGIPVHISTQANNVNYETFLFWHSLGAERVVCGRELSLTEIQQIRSRIPDELEIEAFVHGAMCISYSGRCLLSNFFAGRDANRGACTHPCRWQYHVVEESRPGEYIPVYENERGTFLFNSKDLCMIEHIPDMIDAGIDSLKIEGRMKNALYVATTARTYRMALDDLGRGREVYEGHMDWYRKQIRDCTFRPFTTGFFYGKPGEDAQIYDSNTYEKTSTYLGCVQNVVQIGEHRYIEILQKNKFCVGETIQLMHPDGKDTEFVVEEILDEDRNQVLSAPHPQQRLFVRTEADTDRYDIVRRREKENEPV
;
A
#
# COMPACT_ATOMS: atom_id res chain seq x y z
N MET A 1 -54.35 14.66 -1.94
CA MET A 1 -53.63 14.77 -3.21
C MET A 1 -52.17 15.08 -2.86
N ALA A 2 -51.33 14.11 -2.80
CA ALA A 2 -49.94 14.22 -2.35
C ALA A 2 -49.01 13.73 -3.47
N LEU A 3 -48.20 14.63 -4.01
CA LEU A 3 -47.17 14.31 -5.01
C LEU A 3 -45.88 13.87 -4.29
N ARG A 4 -45.53 12.61 -4.50
CA ARG A 4 -44.20 12.06 -4.16
C ARG A 4 -43.19 12.48 -5.23
N ALA A 5 -42.13 13.17 -4.82
CA ALA A 5 -40.92 13.33 -5.63
C ALA A 5 -39.90 12.29 -5.20
N GLY A 6 -39.73 11.25 -6.00
CA GLY A 6 -38.61 10.32 -5.89
C GLY A 6 -37.37 10.92 -6.55
N ARG A 7 -36.28 11.08 -5.80
CA ARG A 7 -34.95 11.32 -6.37
C ARG A 7 -34.20 10.00 -6.39
N GLY A 8 -34.17 9.34 -7.54
CA GLY A 8 -33.25 8.26 -7.81
C GLY A 8 -31.83 8.84 -8.02
N ALA A 9 -30.91 8.50 -7.16
CA ALA A 9 -29.48 8.73 -7.42
C ALA A 9 -29.04 7.73 -8.50
N ALA A 10 -28.70 8.23 -9.67
CA ALA A 10 -28.10 7.43 -10.73
C ALA A 10 -26.72 6.95 -10.26
N ARG A 11 -26.57 5.63 -10.07
CA ARG A 11 -25.27 5.00 -9.88
C ARG A 11 -24.57 4.97 -11.23
N GLY A 12 -23.37 5.53 -11.33
CA GLY A 12 -22.56 5.49 -12.54
C GLY A 12 -22.19 4.05 -12.94
N PRO A 13 -21.94 3.77 -14.22
CA PRO A 13 -21.72 2.41 -14.74
C PRO A 13 -20.54 1.66 -14.12
N ALA A 14 -19.53 2.33 -13.58
CA ALA A 14 -18.40 1.69 -12.93
C ALA A 14 -18.75 1.06 -11.56
N ALA A 15 -19.65 1.68 -10.79
CA ALA A 15 -20.13 1.13 -9.52
C ALA A 15 -21.00 -0.13 -9.71
N PHE A 16 -21.68 -0.23 -10.84
CA PHE A 16 -22.55 -1.38 -11.13
C PHE A 16 -21.75 -2.64 -11.52
N LEU A 17 -20.69 -2.48 -12.33
CA LEU A 17 -19.80 -3.58 -12.70
C LEU A 17 -19.02 -4.16 -11.51
N ILE A 18 -18.60 -3.31 -10.57
CA ILE A 18 -17.87 -3.78 -9.37
C ILE A 18 -18.80 -4.57 -8.42
N THR A 19 -20.08 -4.27 -8.37
CA THR A 19 -21.05 -4.91 -7.45
C THR A 19 -21.47 -6.29 -7.95
N GLU A 20 -21.68 -6.51 -9.24
CA GLU A 20 -22.09 -7.81 -9.78
C GLU A 20 -20.98 -8.87 -9.68
N PHE A 21 -19.70 -8.50 -9.85
CA PHE A 21 -18.59 -9.41 -9.66
C PHE A 21 -18.30 -9.78 -8.18
N ARG A 22 -18.85 -9.03 -7.22
CA ARG A 22 -18.62 -9.27 -5.78
C ARG A 22 -19.58 -10.25 -5.11
N GLU A 23 -20.77 -10.48 -5.65
CA GLU A 23 -21.75 -11.39 -5.04
C GLU A 23 -21.47 -12.88 -5.30
N GLU A 24 -20.69 -13.23 -6.33
CA GLU A 24 -20.37 -14.63 -6.66
C GLU A 24 -19.18 -15.22 -5.88
N LYS A 25 -18.42 -14.41 -5.12
CA LYS A 25 -17.24 -14.87 -4.36
C LYS A 25 -17.55 -15.57 -3.01
N LYS A 26 -18.76 -16.01 -2.77
CA LYS A 26 -19.08 -16.87 -1.60
C LYS A 26 -18.97 -18.34 -1.98
N SER A 27 -17.89 -18.96 -1.51
CA SER A 27 -17.54 -20.40 -1.49
C SER A 27 -16.90 -20.96 -2.77
N MET A 28 -15.71 -21.33 -2.61
CA MET A 28 -14.86 -22.42 -3.12
C MET A 28 -13.48 -21.88 -3.49
N HIS A 29 -12.43 -22.42 -2.87
CA HIS A 29 -11.06 -22.36 -3.39
C HIS A 29 -11.04 -23.13 -4.72
N VAL A 30 -11.31 -22.42 -5.81
CA VAL A 30 -11.13 -22.94 -7.16
C VAL A 30 -9.76 -22.49 -7.62
N GLN A 31 -8.89 -23.42 -8.00
CA GLN A 31 -7.68 -23.10 -8.75
C GLN A 31 -8.04 -22.14 -9.89
N GLY A 32 -7.49 -20.90 -9.86
CA GLY A 32 -7.80 -19.87 -10.84
C GLY A 32 -8.71 -18.72 -10.36
N ALA A 33 -9.15 -18.69 -9.08
CA ALA A 33 -9.85 -17.53 -8.54
C ALA A 33 -8.92 -16.30 -8.49
N ILE A 34 -9.45 -15.13 -8.86
CA ILE A 34 -8.70 -13.87 -8.78
C ILE A 34 -8.42 -13.55 -7.30
N PRO A 35 -7.15 -13.39 -6.89
CA PRO A 35 -6.79 -13.11 -5.51
C PRO A 35 -7.24 -11.73 -5.05
N GLU A 36 -7.40 -11.59 -3.73
CA GLU A 36 -7.70 -10.31 -3.08
C GLU A 36 -6.57 -9.32 -3.27
N LEU A 37 -6.89 -8.07 -3.62
CA LEU A 37 -5.92 -6.97 -3.68
C LEU A 37 -5.95 -6.18 -2.37
N LEU A 38 -4.87 -6.30 -1.57
CA LEU A 38 -4.74 -5.69 -0.25
C LEU A 38 -3.82 -4.48 -0.30
N ILE A 39 -4.37 -3.29 -0.03
CA ILE A 39 -3.70 -2.00 -0.18
C ILE A 39 -3.41 -1.34 1.18
N PRO A 40 -2.22 -0.71 1.36
CA PRO A 40 -1.89 0.01 2.59
C PRO A 40 -2.67 1.31 2.72
N ALA A 41 -3.06 1.67 3.95
CA ALA A 41 -3.57 2.99 4.28
C ALA A 41 -2.81 3.57 5.47
N SER A 42 -2.27 4.79 5.29
CA SER A 42 -1.55 5.55 6.34
C SER A 42 -2.41 6.64 6.97
N SER A 43 -3.52 7.00 6.34
CA SER A 43 -4.43 8.06 6.77
C SER A 43 -5.82 7.83 6.20
N LEU A 44 -6.81 8.57 6.68
CA LEU A 44 -8.17 8.53 6.13
C LEU A 44 -8.22 8.94 4.65
N GLU A 45 -7.34 9.85 4.20
CA GLU A 45 -7.19 10.22 2.78
C GLU A 45 -6.71 9.01 1.96
N THR A 46 -5.62 8.36 2.36
CA THR A 46 -5.08 7.21 1.63
C THR A 46 -6.01 6.00 1.64
N LEU A 47 -6.79 5.80 2.71
CA LEU A 47 -7.82 4.77 2.77
C LEU A 47 -8.91 5.02 1.71
N LYS A 48 -9.44 6.25 1.66
CA LYS A 48 -10.48 6.61 0.69
C LYS A 48 -9.99 6.49 -0.75
N VAL A 49 -8.75 6.90 -1.00
CA VAL A 49 -8.07 6.73 -2.28
C VAL A 49 -7.90 5.24 -2.63
N ALA A 50 -7.42 4.40 -1.70
CA ALA A 50 -7.29 2.96 -1.94
C ALA A 50 -8.62 2.31 -2.35
N VAL A 51 -9.71 2.66 -1.65
CA VAL A 51 -11.07 2.21 -1.95
C VAL A 51 -11.52 2.67 -3.33
N HIS A 52 -11.30 3.96 -3.67
CA HIS A 52 -11.67 4.53 -4.96
C HIS A 52 -10.93 3.89 -6.13
N TYR A 53 -9.65 3.54 -5.93
CA TYR A 53 -8.81 2.92 -6.96
C TYR A 53 -8.84 1.39 -6.98
N GLY A 54 -9.81 0.75 -6.33
CA GLY A 54 -10.17 -0.64 -6.54
C GLY A 54 -9.54 -1.66 -5.60
N ALA A 55 -9.17 -1.27 -4.37
CA ALA A 55 -8.81 -2.21 -3.33
C ALA A 55 -9.97 -3.16 -2.99
N ASP A 56 -9.71 -4.45 -2.83
CA ASP A 56 -10.66 -5.40 -2.23
C ASP A 56 -10.61 -5.33 -0.70
N ALA A 57 -9.42 -5.05 -0.18
CA ALA A 57 -9.18 -4.83 1.24
C ALA A 57 -8.13 -3.75 1.47
N VAL A 58 -8.20 -3.07 2.62
CA VAL A 58 -7.18 -2.13 3.08
C VAL A 58 -6.63 -2.58 4.43
N TYR A 59 -5.32 -2.35 4.65
CA TYR A 59 -4.76 -2.56 5.98
C TYR A 59 -4.20 -1.25 6.54
N LEU A 60 -4.49 -1.02 7.80
CA LEU A 60 -4.14 0.19 8.52
C LEU A 60 -3.59 -0.12 9.92
N GLY A 61 -3.05 0.88 10.59
CA GLY A 61 -2.60 0.77 11.97
C GLY A 61 -3.00 1.98 12.78
N GLY A 62 -3.41 1.71 14.01
CA GLY A 62 -3.59 2.75 15.02
C GLY A 62 -2.25 3.28 15.55
N GLU A 63 -2.32 4.30 16.37
CA GLU A 63 -1.16 4.91 17.05
C GLU A 63 -0.43 3.91 17.96
N ALA A 64 -1.16 2.92 18.51
CA ALA A 64 -0.62 1.86 19.34
C ALA A 64 -0.50 0.53 18.58
N PHE A 65 0.42 -0.33 19.03
CA PHE A 65 0.61 -1.74 18.61
C PHE A 65 0.90 -1.98 17.13
N SER A 66 1.20 -0.95 16.35
CA SER A 66 1.49 -1.04 14.92
C SER A 66 2.95 -0.77 14.61
N LEU A 67 3.52 -1.59 13.69
CA LEU A 67 4.85 -1.33 13.11
C LEU A 67 4.77 -0.16 12.15
N ARG A 68 5.24 0.96 12.46
CA ARG A 68 5.42 2.21 11.72
C ARG A 68 5.11 3.42 12.63
N ALA A 69 5.72 3.46 13.80
CA ALA A 69 5.56 4.56 14.76
C ALA A 69 5.87 5.97 14.19
N ARG A 70 6.56 6.04 13.03
CA ARG A 70 6.83 7.30 12.29
C ARG A 70 5.81 7.61 11.19
N ALA A 71 4.91 6.67 10.85
CA ALA A 71 3.81 6.96 9.94
C ALA A 71 2.80 7.86 10.65
N ILE A 72 2.06 8.62 9.88
CA ILE A 72 0.78 9.13 10.35
C ILE A 72 -0.08 7.90 10.57
N ASN A 73 -0.39 7.57 11.83
CA ASN A 73 -1.26 6.45 12.17
C ASN A 73 -2.66 6.99 12.44
N PHE A 74 -3.65 6.12 12.31
CA PHE A 74 -5.05 6.49 12.55
C PHE A 74 -5.30 6.73 14.04
N THR A 75 -5.95 7.83 14.38
CA THR A 75 -6.61 7.96 15.68
C THR A 75 -7.77 6.98 15.76
N LEU A 76 -8.31 6.76 16.98
CA LEU A 76 -9.45 5.85 17.15
C LEU A 76 -10.68 6.32 16.36
N GLU A 77 -10.94 7.64 16.34
CA GLU A 77 -12.02 8.25 15.58
C GLU A 77 -11.84 8.10 14.06
N GLU A 78 -10.61 8.29 13.57
CA GLU A 78 -10.29 8.09 12.16
C GLU A 78 -10.45 6.61 11.75
N MET A 79 -10.13 5.66 12.65
CA MET A 79 -10.38 4.23 12.42
C MET A 79 -11.87 3.95 12.27
N GLU A 80 -12.73 4.50 13.13
CA GLU A 80 -14.20 4.36 13.04
C GLU A 80 -14.73 4.91 11.72
N LEU A 81 -14.29 6.12 11.33
CA LEU A 81 -14.65 6.74 10.05
C LEU A 81 -14.15 5.91 8.87
N GLY A 82 -12.92 5.41 8.94
CA GLY A 82 -12.29 4.61 7.89
C GLY A 82 -12.98 3.27 7.67
N VAL A 83 -13.26 2.52 8.73
CA VAL A 83 -13.99 1.25 8.68
C VAL A 83 -15.40 1.46 8.12
N THR A 84 -16.12 2.47 8.64
CA THR A 84 -17.46 2.80 8.16
C THR A 84 -17.45 3.14 6.67
N PHE A 85 -16.47 3.92 6.21
CA PHE A 85 -16.34 4.30 4.80
C PHE A 85 -16.03 3.08 3.93
N ALA A 86 -15.04 2.26 4.29
CA ALA A 86 -14.65 1.08 3.53
C ALA A 86 -15.80 0.07 3.42
N HIS A 87 -16.46 -0.25 4.53
CA HIS A 87 -17.61 -1.17 4.54
C HIS A 87 -18.76 -0.69 3.69
N LYS A 88 -19.05 0.63 3.68
CA LYS A 88 -20.08 1.21 2.78
C LYS A 88 -19.78 0.95 1.30
N HIS A 89 -18.52 0.81 0.93
CA HIS A 89 -18.06 0.53 -0.43
C HIS A 89 -17.75 -0.96 -0.66
N GLY A 90 -18.05 -1.83 0.32
CA GLY A 90 -17.81 -3.28 0.23
C GLY A 90 -16.33 -3.66 0.27
N VAL A 91 -15.47 -2.81 0.85
CA VAL A 91 -14.03 -3.04 1.01
C VAL A 91 -13.76 -3.48 2.45
N LYS A 92 -12.98 -4.55 2.62
CA LYS A 92 -12.58 -5.06 3.93
C LYS A 92 -11.51 -4.19 4.59
N VAL A 93 -11.46 -4.20 5.91
CA VAL A 93 -10.45 -3.46 6.69
C VAL A 93 -9.73 -4.40 7.65
N TYR A 94 -8.40 -4.46 7.52
CA TYR A 94 -7.54 -5.24 8.40
C TYR A 94 -6.69 -4.32 9.29
N VAL A 95 -6.76 -4.51 10.60
CA VAL A 95 -6.04 -3.67 11.56
C VAL A 95 -4.76 -4.37 12.01
N THR A 96 -3.63 -3.66 11.91
CA THR A 96 -2.34 -4.19 12.35
C THR A 96 -2.15 -4.04 13.87
N VAL A 97 -1.88 -5.18 14.53
CA VAL A 97 -1.48 -5.31 15.94
C VAL A 97 -0.21 -6.16 15.94
N ASN A 98 0.81 -5.73 15.19
CA ASN A 98 1.88 -6.61 14.73
C ASN A 98 3.28 -6.23 15.23
N ILE A 99 3.38 -5.50 16.34
CA ILE A 99 4.65 -5.36 17.06
C ILE A 99 5.05 -6.70 17.69
N LEU A 100 6.33 -6.86 18.01
CA LEU A 100 6.78 -7.86 18.97
C LEU A 100 6.68 -7.22 20.36
N ALA A 101 5.66 -7.62 21.12
CA ALA A 101 5.27 -6.96 22.34
C ALA A 101 6.24 -7.28 23.51
N HIS A 102 6.58 -6.25 24.28
CA HIS A 102 7.21 -6.40 25.58
C HIS A 102 6.16 -6.43 26.69
N ASN A 103 6.54 -6.80 27.91
CA ASN A 103 5.58 -6.90 29.03
C ASN A 103 4.80 -5.60 29.27
N GLU A 104 5.47 -4.45 29.12
CA GLU A 104 4.84 -3.12 29.25
C GLU A 104 3.74 -2.88 28.21
N ASP A 105 3.94 -3.36 26.96
CA ASP A 105 2.94 -3.24 25.89
C ASP A 105 1.69 -4.08 26.19
N LEU A 106 1.86 -5.23 26.88
CA LEU A 106 0.75 -6.13 27.19
C LEU A 106 -0.26 -5.56 28.19
N GLU A 107 0.15 -4.62 29.04
CA GLU A 107 -0.74 -3.97 30.02
C GLU A 107 -1.80 -3.11 29.31
N GLU A 108 -1.44 -2.46 28.20
CA GLU A 108 -2.33 -1.62 27.42
C GLU A 108 -3.09 -2.38 26.34
N ALA A 109 -2.60 -3.56 25.94
CA ALA A 109 -3.13 -4.34 24.82
C ALA A 109 -4.60 -4.71 24.97
N ASP A 110 -5.04 -5.05 26.19
CA ASP A 110 -6.42 -5.50 26.44
C ASP A 110 -7.44 -4.37 26.18
N SER A 111 -7.12 -3.14 26.55
CA SER A 111 -7.97 -1.97 26.27
C SER A 111 -8.09 -1.68 24.79
N TYR A 112 -6.97 -1.76 24.06
CA TYR A 112 -6.95 -1.58 22.61
C TYR A 112 -7.70 -2.70 21.88
N LEU A 113 -7.48 -3.96 22.25
CA LEU A 113 -8.24 -5.10 21.71
C LEU A 113 -9.75 -4.98 22.00
N ALA A 114 -10.13 -4.51 23.20
CA ALA A 114 -11.54 -4.26 23.52
C ALA A 114 -12.16 -3.14 22.64
N PHE A 115 -11.39 -2.12 22.26
CA PHE A 115 -11.81 -1.14 21.27
C PHE A 115 -12.00 -1.80 19.90
N LEU A 116 -11.03 -2.59 19.42
CA LEU A 116 -11.12 -3.29 18.13
C LEU A 116 -12.30 -4.27 18.07
N ALA A 117 -12.63 -4.92 19.20
CA ALA A 117 -13.82 -5.78 19.30
C ALA A 117 -15.13 -5.01 19.04
N ARG A 118 -15.20 -3.72 19.45
CA ARG A 118 -16.35 -2.84 19.18
C ARG A 118 -16.33 -2.28 17.76
N LEU A 119 -15.13 -1.94 17.25
CA LEU A 119 -14.90 -1.41 15.90
C LEU A 119 -15.27 -2.43 14.82
N LYS A 120 -15.07 -3.72 15.10
CA LYS A 120 -15.36 -4.85 14.20
C LYS A 120 -14.68 -4.73 12.83
N PRO A 121 -13.35 -4.58 12.76
CA PRO A 121 -12.64 -4.75 11.50
C PRO A 121 -12.80 -6.19 11.00
N ASP A 122 -12.53 -6.43 9.73
CA ASP A 122 -12.68 -7.75 9.10
C ASP A 122 -11.58 -8.74 9.51
N ALA A 123 -10.40 -8.25 9.95
CA ALA A 123 -9.37 -9.07 10.58
C ALA A 123 -8.35 -8.25 11.38
N LEU A 124 -7.60 -8.93 12.25
CA LEU A 124 -6.43 -8.41 12.94
C LEU A 124 -5.17 -9.05 12.38
N LEU A 125 -4.17 -8.25 12.00
CA LEU A 125 -2.84 -8.74 11.62
C LEU A 125 -1.93 -8.77 12.86
N ILE A 126 -1.57 -9.95 13.33
CA ILE A 126 -0.81 -10.17 14.57
C ILE A 126 0.46 -10.96 14.28
N ALA A 127 1.57 -10.62 14.96
CA ALA A 127 2.84 -11.35 14.87
C ALA A 127 3.23 -12.03 16.18
N ASP A 128 2.90 -11.40 17.29
CA ASP A 128 3.28 -11.84 18.62
C ASP A 128 2.30 -12.91 19.15
N PRO A 129 2.78 -14.11 19.60
CA PRO A 129 1.92 -15.16 20.12
C PRO A 129 1.12 -14.74 21.36
N GLY A 130 1.68 -13.88 22.22
CA GLY A 130 1.01 -13.38 23.41
C GLY A 130 -0.17 -12.48 23.05
N LEU A 131 0.03 -11.56 22.09
CA LEU A 131 -1.04 -10.72 21.55
C LEU A 131 -2.10 -11.55 20.80
N PHE A 132 -1.67 -12.62 20.09
CA PHE A 132 -2.58 -13.55 19.42
C PHE A 132 -3.55 -14.19 20.43
N MET A 133 -3.03 -14.77 21.51
CA MET A 133 -3.86 -15.40 22.53
C MET A 133 -4.81 -14.43 23.24
N ARG A 134 -4.36 -13.18 23.46
CA ARG A 134 -5.22 -12.12 24.01
C ARG A 134 -6.32 -11.73 23.03
N ALA A 135 -6.01 -11.57 21.74
CA ALA A 135 -6.98 -11.27 20.70
C ALA A 135 -8.04 -12.37 20.57
N LYS A 136 -7.64 -13.63 20.55
CA LYS A 136 -8.60 -14.78 20.53
C LYS A 136 -9.54 -14.78 21.75
N LYS A 137 -9.10 -14.28 22.89
CA LYS A 137 -9.92 -14.19 24.12
C LYS A 137 -10.84 -12.96 24.10
N ILE A 138 -10.33 -11.77 23.66
CA ILE A 138 -11.03 -10.48 23.77
C ILE A 138 -11.87 -10.20 22.52
N CYS A 139 -11.40 -10.63 21.36
CA CYS A 139 -12.03 -10.44 20.06
C CYS A 139 -12.38 -11.77 19.37
N PRO A 140 -13.09 -12.71 20.03
CA PRO A 140 -13.26 -14.10 19.53
C PRO A 140 -14.00 -14.17 18.19
N GLY A 141 -14.72 -13.12 17.80
CA GLY A 141 -15.46 -13.04 16.54
C GLY A 141 -14.71 -12.33 15.40
N ILE A 142 -13.46 -11.87 15.63
CA ILE A 142 -12.66 -11.23 14.59
C ILE A 142 -11.59 -12.20 14.10
N PRO A 143 -11.53 -12.47 12.78
CA PRO A 143 -10.47 -13.26 12.16
C PRO A 143 -9.07 -12.75 12.51
N VAL A 144 -8.11 -13.66 12.65
CA VAL A 144 -6.71 -13.30 12.87
C VAL A 144 -5.87 -13.78 11.69
N HIS A 145 -5.17 -12.83 11.07
CA HIS A 145 -4.18 -13.04 10.04
C HIS A 145 -2.78 -12.95 10.66
N ILE A 146 -1.92 -13.93 10.42
CA ILE A 146 -0.57 -13.92 10.97
C ILE A 146 0.33 -13.04 10.11
N SER A 147 0.88 -11.98 10.71
CA SER A 147 1.76 -11.05 10.03
C SER A 147 3.07 -11.72 9.56
N THR A 148 3.64 -11.21 8.47
CA THR A 148 4.99 -11.58 8.01
C THR A 148 6.08 -11.41 9.09
N GLN A 149 5.84 -10.55 10.08
CA GLN A 149 6.75 -10.33 11.22
C GLN A 149 6.92 -11.57 12.13
N ALA A 150 6.00 -12.53 12.04
CA ALA A 150 6.15 -13.84 12.69
C ALA A 150 7.14 -14.77 11.96
N ASN A 151 7.65 -14.35 10.78
CA ASN A 151 8.65 -15.06 9.98
C ASN A 151 8.19 -16.46 9.54
N ASN A 152 7.04 -16.52 8.85
CA ASN A 152 6.41 -17.76 8.42
C ASN A 152 7.03 -18.25 7.09
N VAL A 153 7.88 -19.28 7.15
CA VAL A 153 8.70 -19.76 6.01
C VAL A 153 8.56 -21.24 5.72
N ASN A 154 7.67 -21.98 6.38
CA ASN A 154 7.45 -23.40 6.12
C ASN A 154 6.03 -23.82 6.50
N TYR A 155 5.55 -24.93 5.91
CA TYR A 155 4.18 -25.40 6.10
C TYR A 155 3.83 -25.79 7.56
N GLU A 156 4.79 -26.25 8.35
CA GLU A 156 4.53 -26.56 9.76
C GLU A 156 4.20 -25.31 10.58
N THR A 157 4.84 -24.17 10.28
CA THR A 157 4.49 -22.88 10.89
C THR A 157 3.06 -22.46 10.52
N PHE A 158 2.65 -22.70 9.28
CA PHE A 158 1.27 -22.41 8.82
C PHE A 158 0.27 -23.30 9.55
N LEU A 159 0.53 -24.61 9.62
CA LEU A 159 -0.32 -25.56 10.36
C LEU A 159 -0.38 -25.26 11.86
N PHE A 160 0.74 -24.83 12.45
CA PHE A 160 0.76 -24.40 13.85
C PHE A 160 -0.22 -23.23 14.08
N TRP A 161 -0.15 -22.18 13.28
CA TRP A 161 -1.04 -21.04 13.41
C TRP A 161 -2.51 -21.40 13.11
N HIS A 162 -2.74 -22.25 12.11
CA HIS A 162 -4.07 -22.75 11.80
C HIS A 162 -4.67 -23.55 12.97
N SER A 163 -3.87 -24.40 13.60
CA SER A 163 -4.31 -25.18 14.79
C SER A 163 -4.75 -24.30 15.97
N LEU A 164 -4.24 -23.08 16.04
CA LEU A 164 -4.64 -22.07 17.02
C LEU A 164 -5.82 -21.20 16.55
N GLY A 165 -6.31 -21.40 15.32
CA GLY A 165 -7.45 -20.71 14.73
C GLY A 165 -7.10 -19.43 13.99
N ALA A 166 -5.91 -19.32 13.42
CA ALA A 166 -5.60 -18.31 12.39
C ALA A 166 -6.27 -18.70 11.07
N GLU A 167 -6.79 -17.69 10.34
CA GLU A 167 -7.51 -17.90 9.09
C GLU A 167 -6.63 -17.61 7.86
N ARG A 168 -5.60 -16.79 8.03
CA ARG A 168 -4.63 -16.41 6.97
C ARG A 168 -3.24 -16.29 7.54
N VAL A 169 -2.24 -16.67 6.74
CA VAL A 169 -0.82 -16.48 7.09
C VAL A 169 -0.12 -15.70 5.99
N VAL A 170 0.56 -14.61 6.38
CA VAL A 170 1.40 -13.82 5.49
C VAL A 170 2.76 -14.48 5.37
N CYS A 171 3.16 -14.84 4.16
CA CYS A 171 4.46 -15.43 3.85
C CYS A 171 5.63 -14.52 4.30
N GLY A 172 6.75 -15.14 4.68
CA GLY A 172 8.04 -14.48 4.67
C GLY A 172 8.41 -14.07 3.24
N ARG A 173 9.04 -12.90 3.08
CA ARG A 173 9.44 -12.38 1.75
C ARG A 173 10.63 -13.12 1.14
N GLU A 174 11.19 -14.03 1.89
CA GLU A 174 12.36 -14.85 1.55
C GLU A 174 11.99 -16.16 0.85
N LEU A 175 10.68 -16.44 0.70
CA LEU A 175 10.18 -17.64 0.03
C LEU A 175 10.15 -17.47 -1.48
N SER A 176 10.54 -18.53 -2.19
CA SER A 176 10.32 -18.70 -3.63
C SER A 176 8.89 -19.18 -3.91
N LEU A 177 8.42 -18.98 -5.16
CA LEU A 177 7.12 -19.50 -5.61
C LEU A 177 7.02 -21.03 -5.43
N THR A 178 8.11 -21.75 -5.70
CA THR A 178 8.18 -23.21 -5.49
C THR A 178 7.95 -23.60 -4.03
N GLU A 179 8.55 -22.87 -3.08
CA GLU A 179 8.33 -23.11 -1.66
C GLU A 179 6.90 -22.78 -1.23
N ILE A 180 6.31 -21.71 -1.78
CA ILE A 180 4.90 -21.37 -1.52
C ILE A 180 3.96 -22.44 -2.06
N GLN A 181 4.21 -22.98 -3.27
CA GLN A 181 3.47 -24.12 -3.82
C GLN A 181 3.58 -25.36 -2.92
N GLN A 182 4.77 -25.64 -2.38
CA GLN A 182 4.97 -26.73 -1.43
C GLN A 182 4.22 -26.51 -0.10
N ILE A 183 4.13 -25.28 0.37
CA ILE A 183 3.32 -24.91 1.54
C ILE A 183 1.85 -25.16 1.20
N ARG A 184 1.33 -24.59 0.08
CA ARG A 184 -0.06 -24.72 -0.34
C ARG A 184 -0.50 -26.19 -0.43
N SER A 185 0.35 -27.06 -0.98
CA SER A 185 0.06 -28.49 -1.14
C SER A 185 -0.03 -29.28 0.18
N ARG A 186 0.34 -28.68 1.32
CA ARG A 186 0.42 -29.36 2.63
C ARG A 186 -0.40 -28.72 3.72
N ILE A 187 -1.11 -27.64 3.42
CA ILE A 187 -2.00 -26.95 4.35
C ILE A 187 -3.46 -27.11 3.88
N PRO A 188 -4.44 -26.99 4.77
CA PRO A 188 -5.86 -27.02 4.41
C PRO A 188 -6.25 -25.90 3.45
N ASP A 189 -7.23 -26.13 2.58
CA ASP A 189 -7.70 -25.14 1.60
C ASP A 189 -8.31 -23.91 2.26
N GLU A 190 -8.91 -24.05 3.43
CA GLU A 190 -9.48 -22.95 4.22
C GLU A 190 -8.44 -22.02 4.85
N LEU A 191 -7.17 -22.41 4.94
CA LEU A 191 -6.10 -21.55 5.41
C LEU A 191 -5.54 -20.71 4.24
N GLU A 192 -5.84 -19.42 4.25
CA GLU A 192 -5.40 -18.50 3.20
C GLU A 192 -3.91 -18.15 3.27
N ILE A 193 -3.29 -18.00 2.10
CA ILE A 193 -1.91 -17.54 1.92
C ILE A 193 -1.92 -16.09 1.41
N GLU A 194 -1.25 -15.18 2.12
CA GLU A 194 -1.02 -13.80 1.70
C GLU A 194 0.46 -13.58 1.39
N ALA A 195 0.80 -12.89 0.30
CA ALA A 195 2.16 -12.56 -0.04
C ALA A 195 2.31 -11.09 -0.45
N PHE A 196 3.45 -10.47 -0.13
CA PHE A 196 3.79 -9.16 -0.68
C PHE A 196 4.16 -9.27 -2.14
N VAL A 197 3.62 -8.38 -2.96
CA VAL A 197 3.83 -8.35 -4.42
C VAL A 197 4.43 -7.03 -4.92
N HIS A 198 4.45 -5.99 -4.08
CA HIS A 198 4.98 -4.69 -4.47
C HIS A 198 5.50 -3.89 -3.27
N GLY A 199 6.54 -3.07 -3.52
CA GLY A 199 7.07 -2.08 -2.58
C GLY A 199 8.40 -2.46 -1.95
N ALA A 200 8.78 -1.74 -0.90
CA ALA A 200 10.11 -1.79 -0.33
C ALA A 200 10.47 -3.17 0.25
N MET A 201 11.64 -3.70 -0.15
CA MET A 201 12.23 -4.90 0.43
C MET A 201 13.07 -4.57 1.66
N CYS A 202 13.19 -5.54 2.58
CA CYS A 202 14.05 -5.48 3.76
C CYS A 202 15.28 -6.37 3.57
N ILE A 203 16.44 -5.94 4.09
CA ILE A 203 17.67 -6.76 4.04
C ILE A 203 17.64 -7.93 5.02
N SER A 204 16.93 -7.82 6.12
CA SER A 204 16.83 -8.84 7.15
C SER A 204 15.50 -9.58 7.04
N TYR A 205 15.48 -10.81 7.56
CA TYR A 205 14.24 -11.51 7.84
C TYR A 205 13.26 -10.62 8.61
N SER A 206 12.00 -10.70 8.29
CA SER A 206 10.94 -9.91 8.92
C SER A 206 10.90 -10.18 10.44
N GLY A 207 10.90 -9.12 11.25
CA GLY A 207 10.90 -9.22 12.71
C GLY A 207 12.23 -9.65 13.34
N ARG A 208 13.35 -9.66 12.58
CA ARG A 208 14.66 -10.15 13.06
C ARG A 208 15.80 -9.12 12.94
N CYS A 209 15.50 -7.86 12.62
CA CYS A 209 16.51 -6.84 12.39
C CYS A 209 16.85 -6.07 13.66
N LEU A 210 18.15 -6.02 14.01
CA LEU A 210 18.68 -5.24 15.13
C LEU A 210 19.48 -4.00 14.69
N LEU A 211 19.69 -3.78 13.39
CA LEU A 211 20.52 -2.67 12.90
C LEU A 211 20.06 -1.30 13.40
N SER A 212 18.76 -1.04 13.36
CA SER A 212 18.22 0.26 13.81
C SER A 212 18.35 0.46 15.32
N ASN A 213 18.21 -0.61 16.10
CA ASN A 213 18.44 -0.56 17.54
C ASN A 213 19.92 -0.32 17.83
N PHE A 214 20.82 -1.07 17.17
CA PHE A 214 22.26 -0.94 17.36
C PHE A 214 22.80 0.46 17.01
N PHE A 215 22.45 0.98 15.82
CA PHE A 215 23.00 2.27 15.33
C PHE A 215 22.28 3.52 15.88
N ALA A 216 21.03 3.41 16.25
CA ALA A 216 20.20 4.58 16.57
C ALA A 216 19.39 4.44 17.86
N GLY A 217 19.56 3.35 18.63
CA GLY A 217 18.78 3.07 19.83
C GLY A 217 17.26 2.96 19.56
N ARG A 218 16.87 2.64 18.32
CA ARG A 218 15.46 2.62 17.88
C ARG A 218 15.08 1.26 17.34
N ASP A 219 14.16 0.59 18.03
CA ASP A 219 13.78 -0.78 17.72
C ASP A 219 12.91 -0.86 16.45
N ALA A 220 13.45 -1.53 15.41
CA ALA A 220 12.75 -1.79 14.17
C ALA A 220 11.55 -2.74 14.35
N ASN A 221 11.61 -3.65 15.33
CA ASN A 221 10.58 -4.64 15.62
C ASN A 221 9.42 -4.07 16.46
N ARG A 222 9.61 -2.85 16.95
CA ARG A 222 8.58 -2.03 17.61
C ARG A 222 8.17 -0.82 16.75
N GLY A 223 8.44 -0.85 15.45
CA GLY A 223 8.00 0.17 14.49
C GLY A 223 8.92 1.38 14.33
N ALA A 224 10.05 1.46 15.05
CA ALA A 224 10.92 2.62 15.08
C ALA A 224 12.13 2.53 14.12
N CYS A 225 12.04 1.77 13.03
CA CYS A 225 13.12 1.58 12.07
C CYS A 225 13.61 2.90 11.46
N THR A 226 14.93 3.14 11.52
CA THR A 226 15.60 4.31 10.92
C THR A 226 16.24 4.02 9.57
N HIS A 227 16.03 2.81 9.04
CA HIS A 227 16.59 2.33 7.78
C HIS A 227 18.11 2.39 7.68
N PRO A 228 18.90 1.97 8.70
CA PRO A 228 20.35 2.07 8.64
C PRO A 228 20.96 1.20 7.55
N CYS A 229 20.28 0.12 7.14
CA CYS A 229 20.69 -0.69 5.98
C CYS A 229 20.80 0.09 4.66
N ARG A 230 20.28 1.33 4.62
CA ARG A 230 20.29 2.22 3.45
C ARG A 230 21.21 3.42 3.63
N TRP A 231 21.94 3.49 4.75
CA TRP A 231 22.95 4.52 4.97
C TRP A 231 24.22 4.18 4.21
N GLN A 232 25.00 5.19 3.91
CA GLN A 232 26.32 5.04 3.33
C GLN A 232 27.33 4.67 4.42
N TYR A 233 28.12 3.63 4.18
CA TYR A 233 29.13 3.14 5.11
C TYR A 233 30.50 3.09 4.45
N HIS A 234 31.52 3.25 5.28
CA HIS A 234 32.90 3.00 4.93
C HIS A 234 33.51 2.06 5.97
N VAL A 235 34.34 1.13 5.54
CA VAL A 235 35.14 0.32 6.44
C VAL A 235 36.49 1.01 6.64
N VAL A 236 36.88 1.15 7.90
CA VAL A 236 38.19 1.71 8.28
C VAL A 236 38.95 0.62 9.02
N GLU A 237 40.18 0.35 8.59
CA GLU A 237 41.07 -0.58 9.28
C GLU A 237 41.87 0.20 10.34
N GLU A 238 41.92 -0.35 11.58
CA GLU A 238 42.43 0.38 12.76
C GLU A 238 43.91 0.79 12.63
N SER A 239 44.71 -0.02 11.90
CA SER A 239 46.13 0.31 11.66
C SER A 239 46.36 1.34 10.55
N ARG A 240 45.29 1.76 9.84
CA ARG A 240 45.32 2.74 8.75
C ARG A 240 44.32 3.86 8.97
N PRO A 241 44.45 4.66 10.02
CA PRO A 241 43.50 5.73 10.32
C PRO A 241 43.49 6.76 9.20
N GLY A 242 42.26 7.06 8.68
CA GLY A 242 42.05 7.99 7.57
C GLY A 242 41.99 7.37 6.17
N GLU A 243 42.27 6.05 6.05
CA GLU A 243 42.00 5.31 4.82
C GLU A 243 40.61 4.67 4.90
N TYR A 244 39.70 5.11 4.04
CA TYR A 244 38.36 4.58 3.90
C TYR A 244 38.41 3.46 2.87
N ILE A 245 38.28 2.20 3.33
CA ILE A 245 38.27 1.04 2.45
C ILE A 245 36.82 0.84 1.99
N PRO A 246 36.52 0.99 0.69
CA PRO A 246 35.19 0.72 0.16
C PRO A 246 34.87 -0.76 0.32
N VAL A 247 33.68 -1.09 0.78
CA VAL A 247 33.23 -2.48 0.94
C VAL A 247 32.61 -2.98 -0.36
N TYR A 248 32.10 -2.09 -1.19
CA TYR A 248 31.72 -2.36 -2.59
C TYR A 248 31.72 -1.07 -3.40
N GLU A 249 32.22 -1.13 -4.62
CA GLU A 249 32.61 0.04 -5.38
C GLU A 249 31.68 0.43 -6.53
N ASN A 250 31.32 1.71 -6.50
CA ASN A 250 31.42 2.55 -7.68
C ASN A 250 32.04 3.90 -7.29
N GLU A 251 32.30 4.78 -8.24
CA GLU A 251 32.95 6.10 -8.07
C GLU A 251 32.24 7.04 -7.06
N ARG A 252 31.13 6.64 -6.44
CA ARG A 252 30.27 7.46 -5.56
C ARG A 252 30.11 6.92 -4.13
N GLY A 253 30.70 5.78 -3.79
CA GLY A 253 30.69 5.21 -2.43
C GLY A 253 30.03 3.82 -2.30
N THR A 254 29.99 3.32 -1.09
CA THR A 254 29.56 1.96 -0.76
C THR A 254 28.15 1.92 -0.21
N PHE A 255 27.27 1.13 -0.82
CA PHE A 255 25.93 0.84 -0.34
C PHE A 255 25.86 -0.66 0.06
N LEU A 256 25.94 -0.95 1.36
CA LEU A 256 25.99 -2.34 1.82
C LEU A 256 24.70 -3.12 1.57
N PHE A 257 23.51 -2.47 1.56
CA PHE A 257 22.23 -3.19 1.63
C PHE A 257 21.05 -2.41 1.03
N ASN A 258 21.24 -1.69 -0.05
CA ASN A 258 20.19 -0.87 -0.65
C ASN A 258 19.36 -1.67 -1.65
N SER A 259 18.42 -2.49 -1.15
CA SER A 259 17.58 -3.34 -2.00
C SER A 259 16.68 -2.53 -2.94
N LYS A 260 16.54 -3.03 -4.18
CA LYS A 260 15.49 -2.63 -5.13
C LYS A 260 14.10 -2.86 -4.52
N ASP A 261 13.08 -2.19 -5.06
CA ASP A 261 11.70 -2.43 -4.63
C ASP A 261 11.13 -3.67 -5.33
N LEU A 262 10.33 -4.46 -4.60
CA LEU A 262 9.62 -5.61 -5.15
C LEU A 262 8.57 -5.14 -6.15
N CYS A 263 8.43 -5.83 -7.29
CA CYS A 263 7.34 -5.63 -8.23
C CYS A 263 7.03 -6.93 -8.98
N MET A 264 5.83 -7.46 -8.75
CA MET A 264 5.33 -8.70 -9.36
C MET A 264 4.21 -8.45 -10.37
N ILE A 265 4.09 -7.21 -10.88
CA ILE A 265 3.01 -6.84 -11.81
C ILE A 265 3.03 -7.66 -13.11
N GLU A 266 4.20 -8.13 -13.55
CA GLU A 266 4.39 -8.94 -14.73
C GLU A 266 4.20 -10.45 -14.47
N HIS A 267 4.03 -10.85 -13.21
CA HIS A 267 4.07 -12.22 -12.73
C HIS A 267 2.84 -12.62 -11.92
N ILE A 268 1.72 -11.89 -12.06
CA ILE A 268 0.47 -12.19 -11.34
C ILE A 268 -0.01 -13.63 -11.59
N PRO A 269 0.02 -14.17 -12.83
CA PRO A 269 -0.35 -15.57 -13.07
C PRO A 269 0.47 -16.56 -12.24
N ASP A 270 1.78 -16.35 -12.13
CA ASP A 270 2.66 -17.25 -11.38
C ASP A 270 2.34 -17.23 -9.86
N MET A 271 1.89 -16.06 -9.35
CA MET A 271 1.44 -15.90 -7.96
C MET A 271 0.15 -16.69 -7.70
N ILE A 272 -0.78 -16.65 -8.65
CA ILE A 272 -2.04 -17.42 -8.59
C ILE A 272 -1.77 -18.92 -8.67
N ASP A 273 -0.90 -19.32 -9.60
CA ASP A 273 -0.49 -20.73 -9.76
C ASP A 273 0.26 -21.27 -8.53
N ALA A 274 0.89 -20.38 -7.76
CA ALA A 274 1.50 -20.73 -6.48
C ALA A 274 0.46 -20.91 -5.35
N GLY A 275 -0.82 -20.60 -5.57
CA GLY A 275 -1.90 -20.74 -4.60
C GLY A 275 -1.95 -19.61 -3.58
N ILE A 276 -1.60 -18.38 -3.99
CA ILE A 276 -1.68 -17.19 -3.14
C ILE A 276 -3.09 -16.59 -3.26
N ASP A 277 -3.72 -16.39 -2.10
CA ASP A 277 -5.11 -15.92 -2.00
C ASP A 277 -5.22 -14.39 -1.89
N SER A 278 -4.17 -13.71 -1.41
CA SER A 278 -4.16 -12.25 -1.23
C SER A 278 -2.82 -11.64 -1.65
N LEU A 279 -2.89 -10.65 -2.54
CA LEU A 279 -1.76 -9.88 -3.06
C LEU A 279 -1.61 -8.57 -2.27
N LYS A 280 -0.56 -8.47 -1.47
CA LYS A 280 -0.34 -7.33 -0.57
C LYS A 280 0.65 -6.33 -1.13
N ILE A 281 0.25 -5.07 -1.17
CA ILE A 281 1.13 -3.95 -1.51
C ILE A 281 1.77 -3.39 -0.22
N GLU A 282 3.10 -3.24 -0.18
CA GLU A 282 3.79 -2.50 0.88
C GLU A 282 3.82 -1.01 0.56
N GLY A 283 3.55 -0.16 1.54
CA GLY A 283 3.55 1.28 1.31
C GLY A 283 2.89 2.14 2.38
N ARG A 284 2.79 1.68 3.64
CA ARG A 284 2.18 2.47 4.74
C ARG A 284 2.87 3.82 5.02
N MET A 285 4.08 4.04 4.50
CA MET A 285 4.81 5.32 4.59
C MET A 285 4.65 6.18 3.33
N LYS A 286 3.87 5.72 2.35
CA LYS A 286 3.72 6.36 1.05
C LYS A 286 2.49 7.28 1.01
N ASN A 287 2.51 8.25 0.08
CA ASN A 287 1.42 9.21 -0.12
C ASN A 287 0.26 8.64 -0.97
N ALA A 288 -0.80 9.42 -1.12
CA ALA A 288 -1.98 9.00 -1.86
C ALA A 288 -1.73 8.76 -3.36
N LEU A 289 -0.78 9.46 -4.00
CA LEU A 289 -0.41 9.20 -5.39
C LEU A 289 0.16 7.78 -5.56
N TYR A 290 1.06 7.34 -4.66
CA TYR A 290 1.58 5.99 -4.69
C TYR A 290 0.49 4.94 -4.49
N VAL A 291 -0.40 5.17 -3.50
CA VAL A 291 -1.52 4.27 -3.22
C VAL A 291 -2.45 4.16 -4.42
N ALA A 292 -2.83 5.28 -5.03
CA ALA A 292 -3.66 5.32 -6.23
C ALA A 292 -3.00 4.58 -7.41
N THR A 293 -1.73 4.90 -7.68
CA THR A 293 -0.98 4.31 -8.80
C THR A 293 -0.86 2.80 -8.67
N THR A 294 -0.46 2.30 -7.48
CA THR A 294 -0.29 0.86 -7.27
C THR A 294 -1.63 0.13 -7.24
N ALA A 295 -2.63 0.66 -6.50
CA ALA A 295 -3.97 0.06 -6.44
C ALA A 295 -4.60 -0.07 -7.82
N ARG A 296 -4.65 1.03 -8.60
CA ARG A 296 -5.18 1.04 -9.95
C ARG A 296 -4.49 0.03 -10.86
N THR A 297 -3.15 0.06 -10.89
CA THR A 297 -2.40 -0.77 -11.81
C THR A 297 -2.60 -2.25 -11.53
N TYR A 298 -2.52 -2.67 -10.25
CA TYR A 298 -2.77 -4.06 -9.88
C TYR A 298 -4.24 -4.45 -10.05
N ARG A 299 -5.20 -3.56 -9.76
CA ARG A 299 -6.63 -3.83 -9.99
C ARG A 299 -6.92 -4.09 -11.46
N MET A 300 -6.45 -3.21 -12.36
CA MET A 300 -6.63 -3.39 -13.80
C MET A 300 -5.95 -4.67 -14.31
N ALA A 301 -4.75 -4.98 -13.82
CA ALA A 301 -4.07 -6.21 -14.18
C ALA A 301 -4.83 -7.47 -13.74
N LEU A 302 -5.41 -7.46 -12.54
CA LEU A 302 -6.26 -8.55 -12.04
C LEU A 302 -7.58 -8.67 -12.83
N ASP A 303 -8.21 -7.54 -13.15
CA ASP A 303 -9.45 -7.51 -13.92
C ASP A 303 -9.22 -8.00 -15.37
N ASP A 304 -8.11 -7.58 -15.99
CA ASP A 304 -7.73 -8.03 -17.33
C ASP A 304 -7.38 -9.52 -17.33
N LEU A 305 -6.68 -10.01 -16.31
CA LEU A 305 -6.42 -11.43 -16.15
C LEU A 305 -7.71 -12.24 -15.96
N GLY A 306 -8.70 -11.69 -15.26
CA GLY A 306 -10.04 -12.27 -15.14
C GLY A 306 -10.81 -12.35 -16.47
N ARG A 307 -10.46 -11.49 -17.45
CA ARG A 307 -11.00 -11.55 -18.83
C ARG A 307 -10.22 -12.52 -19.73
N GLY A 308 -8.98 -12.85 -19.35
CA GLY A 308 -8.12 -13.79 -20.04
C GLY A 308 -6.66 -13.36 -20.06
N ARG A 309 -5.77 -14.36 -20.07
CA ARG A 309 -4.32 -14.14 -20.03
C ARG A 309 -3.82 -13.26 -21.18
N GLU A 310 -4.38 -13.41 -22.36
CA GLU A 310 -4.02 -12.62 -23.56
C GLU A 310 -4.34 -11.12 -23.37
N VAL A 311 -5.43 -10.78 -22.66
CA VAL A 311 -5.80 -9.39 -22.36
C VAL A 311 -4.79 -8.78 -21.39
N TYR A 312 -4.45 -9.50 -20.33
CA TYR A 312 -3.42 -9.10 -19.36
C TYR A 312 -2.06 -8.89 -20.03
N GLU A 313 -1.59 -9.85 -20.82
CA GLU A 313 -0.31 -9.75 -21.54
C GLU A 313 -0.31 -8.61 -22.58
N GLY A 314 -1.44 -8.37 -23.23
CA GLY A 314 -1.61 -7.28 -24.20
C GLY A 314 -1.50 -5.87 -23.60
N HIS A 315 -1.77 -5.71 -22.30
CA HIS A 315 -1.66 -4.43 -21.60
C HIS A 315 -0.34 -4.26 -20.79
N MET A 316 0.60 -5.18 -20.94
CA MET A 316 1.81 -5.23 -20.10
C MET A 316 2.64 -3.93 -20.15
N ASP A 317 2.81 -3.34 -21.33
CA ASP A 317 3.56 -2.08 -21.45
C ASP A 317 2.86 -0.90 -20.73
N TRP A 318 1.53 -0.92 -20.71
CA TRP A 318 0.76 0.05 -19.94
C TRP A 318 1.01 -0.13 -18.43
N TYR A 319 0.96 -1.37 -17.90
CA TYR A 319 1.24 -1.63 -16.48
C TYR A 319 2.66 -1.19 -16.10
N ARG A 320 3.67 -1.54 -16.90
CA ARG A 320 5.07 -1.13 -16.70
C ARG A 320 5.22 0.38 -16.64
N LYS A 321 4.52 1.11 -17.49
CA LYS A 321 4.51 2.56 -17.52
C LYS A 321 3.81 3.12 -16.27
N GLN A 322 2.61 2.63 -15.96
CA GLN A 322 1.84 3.15 -14.84
C GLN A 322 2.51 2.94 -13.49
N ILE A 323 3.08 1.76 -13.24
CA ILE A 323 3.69 1.46 -11.94
C ILE A 323 4.90 2.35 -11.62
N ARG A 324 5.47 3.00 -12.64
CA ARG A 324 6.55 3.97 -12.51
C ARG A 324 6.06 5.42 -12.38
N ASP A 325 4.77 5.68 -12.57
CA ASP A 325 4.18 7.03 -12.49
C ASP A 325 4.01 7.53 -11.04
N CYS A 326 4.91 7.14 -10.15
CA CYS A 326 5.01 7.60 -8.77
C CYS A 326 6.47 7.60 -8.29
N THR A 327 6.70 7.66 -6.99
CA THR A 327 8.05 7.56 -6.42
C THR A 327 8.39 6.10 -6.16
N PHE A 328 9.38 5.57 -6.87
CA PHE A 328 9.81 4.17 -6.80
C PHE A 328 11.34 4.06 -6.79
N ARG A 329 11.85 2.85 -6.56
CA ARG A 329 13.22 2.42 -6.81
C ARG A 329 13.21 1.41 -7.96
N PRO A 330 14.35 1.16 -8.64
CA PRO A 330 14.44 0.07 -9.59
C PRO A 330 13.82 -1.21 -9.05
N PHE A 331 13.15 -1.98 -9.90
CA PHE A 331 12.36 -3.13 -9.47
C PHE A 331 13.13 -4.44 -9.50
N THR A 332 12.70 -5.38 -8.65
CA THR A 332 13.17 -6.77 -8.55
C THR A 332 11.98 -7.69 -8.28
N THR A 333 12.11 -8.95 -8.64
CA THR A 333 11.17 -10.01 -8.23
C THR A 333 11.47 -10.59 -6.84
N GLY A 334 12.44 -10.02 -6.11
CA GLY A 334 12.84 -10.50 -4.79
C GLY A 334 13.31 -11.95 -4.83
N PHE A 335 12.80 -12.77 -3.91
CA PHE A 335 13.14 -14.19 -3.80
C PHE A 335 12.22 -15.12 -4.60
N PHE A 336 11.18 -14.64 -5.25
CA PHE A 336 10.15 -15.48 -5.88
C PHE A 336 10.71 -16.45 -6.94
N TYR A 337 11.75 -16.05 -7.66
CA TYR A 337 12.42 -16.92 -8.65
C TYR A 337 13.78 -17.46 -8.19
N GLY A 338 14.03 -17.38 -6.90
CA GLY A 338 15.25 -17.87 -6.26
C GLY A 338 15.99 -16.79 -5.49
N LYS A 339 17.15 -17.13 -4.95
CA LYS A 339 17.95 -16.19 -4.15
C LYS A 339 18.40 -15.01 -5.04
N PRO A 340 18.06 -13.77 -4.67
CA PRO A 340 18.46 -12.60 -5.44
C PRO A 340 19.99 -12.43 -5.37
N GLY A 341 20.60 -12.15 -6.53
CA GLY A 341 22.01 -11.84 -6.66
C GLY A 341 22.34 -10.37 -6.41
N GLU A 342 23.52 -9.96 -6.86
CA GLU A 342 23.99 -8.58 -6.81
C GLU A 342 23.03 -7.61 -7.54
N ASP A 343 22.43 -8.06 -8.62
CA ASP A 343 21.45 -7.29 -9.41
C ASP A 343 20.19 -6.86 -8.64
N ALA A 344 19.91 -7.44 -7.47
CA ALA A 344 18.78 -7.04 -6.63
C ALA A 344 19.10 -5.86 -5.69
N GLN A 345 20.29 -5.31 -5.75
CA GLN A 345 20.74 -4.19 -4.96
C GLN A 345 20.98 -2.95 -5.84
N ILE A 346 20.95 -1.77 -5.22
CA ILE A 346 21.26 -0.48 -5.87
C ILE A 346 22.59 0.01 -5.34
N TYR A 347 23.60 0.12 -6.21
CA TYR A 347 24.96 0.50 -5.84
C TYR A 347 25.32 1.93 -6.22
N ASP A 348 24.52 2.58 -7.08
CA ASP A 348 24.84 3.87 -7.70
C ASP A 348 24.09 5.06 -7.08
N SER A 349 22.99 4.83 -6.39
CA SER A 349 22.22 5.93 -5.79
C SER A 349 21.42 5.49 -4.56
N ASN A 350 21.13 6.44 -3.66
CA ASN A 350 20.13 6.30 -2.59
C ASN A 350 18.78 6.91 -2.98
N THR A 351 18.69 7.47 -4.16
CA THR A 351 17.57 8.30 -4.59
C THR A 351 16.43 7.46 -5.13
N TYR A 352 15.23 7.78 -4.70
CA TYR A 352 14.02 7.34 -5.38
C TYR A 352 13.91 8.06 -6.73
N GLU A 353 13.52 7.33 -7.74
CA GLU A 353 13.08 7.91 -9.01
C GLU A 353 11.69 8.53 -8.81
N LYS A 354 11.49 9.71 -9.41
CA LYS A 354 10.24 10.45 -9.30
C LYS A 354 9.85 10.95 -10.70
N THR A 355 8.78 10.40 -11.24
CA THR A 355 8.26 10.75 -12.56
C THR A 355 7.03 11.64 -12.49
N SER A 356 6.39 11.71 -11.32
CA SER A 356 5.20 12.55 -11.10
C SER A 356 5.22 13.20 -9.72
N THR A 357 4.73 14.44 -9.66
CA THR A 357 4.52 15.17 -8.40
C THR A 357 3.06 15.14 -8.00
N TYR A 358 2.79 14.68 -6.78
CA TYR A 358 1.47 14.70 -6.16
C TYR A 358 1.07 16.13 -5.80
N LEU A 359 0.00 16.67 -6.42
CA LEU A 359 -0.48 18.03 -6.19
C LEU A 359 -1.64 18.07 -5.19
N GLY A 360 -2.48 17.05 -5.17
CA GLY A 360 -3.61 16.93 -4.26
C GLY A 360 -4.59 15.84 -4.67
N CYS A 361 -5.58 15.63 -3.83
CA CYS A 361 -6.70 14.71 -4.07
C CYS A 361 -7.99 15.54 -4.14
N VAL A 362 -8.84 15.24 -5.12
CA VAL A 362 -10.16 15.89 -5.27
C VAL A 362 -11.02 15.60 -4.05
N GLN A 363 -11.34 16.64 -3.30
CA GLN A 363 -12.19 16.55 -2.11
C GLN A 363 -13.67 16.69 -2.50
N ASN A 364 -13.93 17.55 -3.49
CA ASN A 364 -15.28 17.83 -3.95
C ASN A 364 -15.25 18.41 -5.37
N VAL A 365 -16.39 18.38 -6.05
CA VAL A 365 -16.64 19.11 -7.30
C VAL A 365 -17.73 20.12 -7.03
N VAL A 366 -17.46 21.39 -7.30
CA VAL A 366 -18.37 22.49 -6.98
C VAL A 366 -18.61 23.39 -8.18
N GLN A 367 -19.79 23.96 -8.25
CA GLN A 367 -20.13 25.01 -9.19
C GLN A 367 -19.96 26.37 -8.52
N ILE A 368 -19.17 27.29 -9.13
CA ILE A 368 -18.99 28.65 -8.66
C ILE A 368 -19.26 29.57 -9.84
N GLY A 369 -20.39 30.31 -9.76
CA GLY A 369 -20.92 31.06 -10.93
C GLY A 369 -21.26 30.12 -12.08
N GLU A 370 -20.72 30.41 -13.26
CA GLU A 370 -20.93 29.61 -14.47
C GLU A 370 -19.89 28.52 -14.67
N HIS A 371 -18.86 28.43 -13.80
CA HIS A 371 -17.72 27.54 -13.97
C HIS A 371 -17.68 26.41 -12.95
N ARG A 372 -17.15 25.28 -13.38
CA ARG A 372 -16.91 24.09 -12.57
C ARG A 372 -15.52 24.14 -11.97
N TYR A 373 -15.39 23.77 -10.69
CA TYR A 373 -14.13 23.72 -9.96
C TYR A 373 -13.99 22.40 -9.21
N ILE A 374 -12.76 21.89 -9.15
CA ILE A 374 -12.38 20.86 -8.20
C ILE A 374 -11.84 21.50 -6.93
N GLU A 375 -12.31 21.06 -5.80
CA GLU A 375 -11.78 21.40 -4.49
C GLU A 375 -10.66 20.44 -4.15
N ILE A 376 -9.47 20.94 -3.88
CA ILE A 376 -8.31 20.13 -3.49
C ILE A 376 -7.66 20.67 -2.21
N LEU A 377 -7.04 19.74 -1.44
CA LEU A 377 -6.10 20.09 -0.37
C LEU A 377 -4.69 19.98 -0.95
N GLN A 378 -4.05 21.13 -1.16
CA GLN A 378 -2.78 21.23 -1.85
C GLN A 378 -1.65 20.49 -1.11
N LYS A 379 -0.82 19.75 -1.83
CA LYS A 379 0.32 19.00 -1.29
C LYS A 379 1.66 19.51 -1.82
N ASN A 380 1.71 19.99 -3.04
CA ASN A 380 2.90 20.59 -3.65
C ASN A 380 2.51 21.82 -4.49
N LYS A 381 3.46 22.75 -4.66
CA LYS A 381 3.25 24.00 -5.40
C LYS A 381 2.92 23.76 -6.86
N PHE A 382 1.92 24.48 -7.37
CA PHE A 382 1.62 24.65 -8.79
C PHE A 382 1.07 26.07 -9.06
N CYS A 383 1.00 26.46 -10.32
CA CYS A 383 0.64 27.80 -10.73
C CYS A 383 -0.39 27.80 -11.87
N VAL A 384 -1.08 28.91 -12.04
CA VAL A 384 -1.87 29.21 -13.25
C VAL A 384 -0.94 29.12 -14.47
N GLY A 385 -1.45 28.52 -15.56
CA GLY A 385 -0.70 28.25 -16.79
C GLY A 385 0.04 26.91 -16.83
N GLU A 386 0.17 26.19 -15.71
CA GLU A 386 0.76 24.84 -15.71
C GLU A 386 -0.22 23.81 -16.26
N THR A 387 0.30 22.81 -16.98
CA THR A 387 -0.45 21.60 -17.34
C THR A 387 -0.37 20.59 -16.21
N ILE A 388 -1.53 20.17 -15.72
CA ILE A 388 -1.68 19.15 -14.69
C ILE A 388 -2.58 18.04 -15.17
N GLN A 389 -2.61 16.92 -14.45
CA GLN A 389 -3.34 15.72 -14.85
C GLN A 389 -4.25 15.25 -13.71
N LEU A 390 -5.50 14.93 -14.05
CA LEU A 390 -6.40 14.12 -13.25
C LEU A 390 -6.16 12.65 -13.57
N MET A 391 -5.89 11.90 -12.55
CA MET A 391 -5.72 10.46 -12.62
C MET A 391 -7.02 9.78 -12.20
N HIS A 392 -7.60 8.95 -13.07
CA HIS A 392 -8.87 8.26 -12.85
C HIS A 392 -8.68 6.77 -12.58
N PRO A 393 -9.60 6.11 -11.85
CA PRO A 393 -9.53 4.68 -11.59
C PRO A 393 -9.56 3.80 -12.84
N ASP A 394 -10.22 4.26 -13.91
CA ASP A 394 -10.38 3.54 -15.18
C ASP A 394 -9.16 3.62 -16.11
N GLY A 395 -8.11 4.32 -15.71
CA GLY A 395 -6.87 4.48 -16.47
C GLY A 395 -6.91 5.55 -17.57
N LYS A 396 -8.02 6.26 -17.76
CA LYS A 396 -8.19 7.33 -18.76
C LYS A 396 -7.90 8.69 -18.15
N ASP A 397 -6.61 8.93 -17.89
CA ASP A 397 -6.16 10.17 -17.27
C ASP A 397 -6.42 11.38 -18.17
N THR A 398 -6.87 12.50 -17.58
CA THR A 398 -7.19 13.73 -18.29
C THR A 398 -6.20 14.83 -17.96
N GLU A 399 -5.57 15.42 -18.98
CA GLU A 399 -4.70 16.59 -18.85
C GLU A 399 -5.48 17.89 -19.12
N PHE A 400 -5.17 18.92 -18.34
CA PHE A 400 -5.71 20.26 -18.56
C PHE A 400 -4.76 21.34 -18.07
N VAL A 401 -4.90 22.54 -18.65
CA VAL A 401 -4.14 23.72 -18.21
C VAL A 401 -4.88 24.38 -17.05
N VAL A 402 -4.19 24.76 -16.00
CA VAL A 402 -4.75 25.49 -14.87
C VAL A 402 -5.03 26.91 -15.32
N GLU A 403 -6.29 27.22 -15.61
CA GLU A 403 -6.72 28.57 -16.05
C GLU A 403 -6.93 29.50 -14.86
N GLU A 404 -7.45 28.97 -13.75
CA GLU A 404 -7.81 29.76 -12.57
C GLU A 404 -7.70 28.93 -11.30
N ILE A 405 -7.19 29.58 -10.26
CA ILE A 405 -7.14 29.04 -8.89
C ILE A 405 -7.81 30.04 -7.96
N LEU A 406 -8.74 29.58 -7.13
CA LEU A 406 -9.33 30.37 -6.05
C LEU A 406 -8.88 29.82 -4.70
N ASP A 407 -8.62 30.69 -3.74
CA ASP A 407 -8.37 30.32 -2.33
C ASP A 407 -9.66 29.95 -1.58
N GLU A 408 -9.57 29.69 -0.28
CA GLU A 408 -10.71 29.31 0.55
C GLU A 408 -11.78 30.44 0.65
N ASP A 409 -11.36 31.70 0.54
CA ASP A 409 -12.22 32.89 0.53
C ASP A 409 -12.75 33.23 -0.87
N ARG A 410 -12.48 32.41 -1.88
CA ARG A 410 -12.86 32.58 -3.30
C ARG A 410 -12.13 33.74 -3.99
N ASN A 411 -11.01 34.21 -3.45
CA ASN A 411 -10.16 35.17 -4.14
C ASN A 411 -9.31 34.47 -5.18
N GLN A 412 -9.12 35.08 -6.34
CA GLN A 412 -8.24 34.55 -7.38
C GLN A 412 -6.78 34.68 -6.96
N VAL A 413 -6.03 33.59 -7.11
CA VAL A 413 -4.59 33.51 -6.82
C VAL A 413 -3.84 32.93 -8.02
N LEU A 414 -2.58 33.35 -8.22
CA LEU A 414 -1.77 32.91 -9.36
C LEU A 414 -0.99 31.61 -9.06
N SER A 415 -0.90 31.24 -7.81
CA SER A 415 -0.15 30.03 -7.39
C SER A 415 -0.68 29.47 -6.08
N ALA A 416 -0.42 28.20 -5.87
CA ALA A 416 -0.69 27.44 -4.66
C ALA A 416 0.64 27.18 -3.91
N PRO A 417 1.17 28.13 -3.12
CA PRO A 417 2.52 28.02 -2.55
C PRO A 417 2.58 27.24 -1.23
N HIS A 418 1.48 27.10 -0.49
CA HIS A 418 1.48 26.59 0.88
C HIS A 418 0.87 25.18 0.98
N PRO A 419 1.61 24.19 1.53
CA PRO A 419 1.05 22.87 1.79
C PRO A 419 -0.20 22.93 2.67
N GLN A 420 -1.15 22.04 2.41
CA GLN A 420 -2.45 21.92 3.11
C GLN A 420 -3.40 23.12 2.85
N GLN A 421 -3.11 23.98 1.91
CA GLN A 421 -4.03 25.04 1.50
C GLN A 421 -5.24 24.45 0.79
N ARG A 422 -6.44 24.87 1.17
CA ARG A 422 -7.70 24.52 0.50
C ARG A 422 -7.85 25.44 -0.72
N LEU A 423 -8.00 24.84 -1.89
CA LEU A 423 -8.04 25.54 -3.16
C LEU A 423 -9.16 25.01 -4.05
N PHE A 424 -9.61 25.87 -4.96
CA PHE A 424 -10.57 25.54 -6.01
C PHE A 424 -9.86 25.79 -7.34
N VAL A 425 -9.72 24.73 -8.15
CA VAL A 425 -9.08 24.80 -9.47
C VAL A 425 -10.14 24.62 -10.53
N ARG A 426 -10.25 25.61 -11.43
CA ARG A 426 -11.22 25.57 -12.53
C ARG A 426 -10.88 24.43 -13.48
N THR A 427 -11.88 23.65 -13.85
CA THR A 427 -11.75 22.61 -14.87
C THR A 427 -13.12 22.18 -15.39
N GLU A 428 -13.18 21.90 -16.69
CA GLU A 428 -14.35 21.27 -17.33
C GLU A 428 -14.14 19.74 -17.51
N ALA A 429 -12.98 19.23 -17.08
CA ALA A 429 -12.70 17.81 -17.14
C ALA A 429 -13.68 17.03 -16.26
N ASP A 430 -14.10 15.86 -16.75
CA ASP A 430 -14.87 14.93 -15.94
C ASP A 430 -13.99 14.43 -14.78
N THR A 431 -14.53 14.42 -13.58
CA THR A 431 -13.75 14.08 -12.39
C THR A 431 -14.66 13.65 -11.25
N ASP A 432 -14.17 12.69 -10.50
CA ASP A 432 -14.83 12.16 -9.32
C ASP A 432 -14.10 12.58 -8.03
N ARG A 433 -14.81 12.50 -6.92
CA ARG A 433 -14.22 12.66 -5.60
C ARG A 433 -13.19 11.56 -5.38
N TYR A 434 -12.02 11.94 -4.88
CA TYR A 434 -10.83 11.11 -4.64
C TYR A 434 -9.97 10.84 -5.87
N ASP A 435 -10.26 11.40 -7.05
CA ASP A 435 -9.30 11.45 -8.13
C ASP A 435 -8.02 12.18 -7.70
N ILE A 436 -6.89 11.70 -8.19
CA ILE A 436 -5.59 12.28 -7.87
C ILE A 436 -5.25 13.38 -8.87
N VAL A 437 -4.85 14.54 -8.34
CA VAL A 437 -4.27 15.63 -9.13
C VAL A 437 -2.75 15.51 -9.07
N ARG A 438 -2.10 15.40 -10.23
CA ARG A 438 -0.66 15.26 -10.35
C ARG A 438 -0.09 16.11 -11.48
N ARG A 439 1.21 16.34 -11.42
CA ARG A 439 2.01 16.90 -12.52
C ARG A 439 3.05 15.87 -12.92
N ARG A 440 3.14 15.54 -14.21
CA ARG A 440 4.24 14.73 -14.73
C ARG A 440 5.50 15.57 -14.76
N GLU A 441 6.59 15.03 -14.26
CA GLU A 441 7.92 15.63 -14.41
C GLU A 441 8.38 15.42 -15.87
N LYS A 442 9.07 16.40 -16.43
CA LYS A 442 9.69 16.23 -17.74
C LYS A 442 10.74 15.13 -17.61
N GLU A 443 10.73 14.16 -18.53
CA GLU A 443 11.84 13.22 -18.65
C GLU A 443 13.12 14.05 -18.82
N ASN A 444 14.04 13.94 -17.86
CA ASN A 444 15.37 14.50 -18.04
C ASN A 444 15.98 13.73 -19.20
N GLU A 445 16.19 14.39 -20.36
CA GLU A 445 17.05 13.85 -21.37
C GLU A 445 18.40 13.51 -20.72
N PRO A 446 18.93 12.30 -20.94
CA PRO A 446 20.22 11.95 -20.38
C PRO A 446 21.27 12.92 -20.92
N VAL A 447 21.93 13.64 -19.99
CA VAL A 447 23.09 14.51 -20.28
C VAL A 447 24.29 13.66 -20.64
#